data_6745493f19f7e27d9d2328d156c7046a
#
_entry.id   6745493f19f7e27d9d2328d156c7046a
#
_cell.length_a   1.000
_cell.length_b   1.000
_cell.length_c   1.000
_cell.angle_alpha   90.00
_cell.angle_beta   90.00
_cell.angle_gamma   90.00
#
_symmetry.space_group_name_H-M   'P 1'
#
loop_
_entity.id
_entity.type
_entity.pdbx_description
1 polymer ?
#
loop_
_entity_poly.entity_id
_entity_poly.type
_entity_poly.pdbx_seq_one_letter_code
_entity_poly.pdbx_strand_id
1 'polypeptide(L)'
;GVVQAQAIAGQGSFDLGFHAMPLVLEQMAGGRIFGAMWFLLLFFAGITSSVALMQPTIAMLREDFDLTRNSAVLVTAGLLFLCANPVVFFLGHGFMDQLDFWAGSFGLLLFGFLEIVVFAWVFGMTRGWSEITHGARLRIPRIFRFVIQWVMPLGMGAILLSWSATNLLPELTLEKVAEADRPYVLGARLLLVAVLVCYWVAVRAGSRRRPRAWHRRRRGA
;
A
#
# COMPACT_ATOMS: atom_id res chain seq x y z
N GLY A 1 6.27 -2.76 -32.52
CA GLY A 1 6.56 -3.90 -31.64
C GLY A 1 7.39 -3.51 -30.43
N VAL A 2 8.65 -3.98 -30.34
CA VAL A 2 9.49 -3.79 -29.12
C VAL A 2 9.70 -2.32 -28.76
N VAL A 3 9.89 -1.43 -29.72
CA VAL A 3 10.07 0.01 -29.48
C VAL A 3 8.81 0.66 -28.91
N GLN A 4 7.63 0.23 -29.35
CA GLN A 4 6.36 0.69 -28.79
C GLN A 4 6.15 0.16 -27.36
N ALA A 5 6.48 -1.11 -27.12
CA ALA A 5 6.41 -1.69 -25.78
C ALA A 5 7.35 -0.98 -24.79
N GLN A 6 8.54 -0.59 -25.21
CA GLN A 6 9.48 0.19 -24.40
C GLN A 6 8.98 1.60 -24.08
N ALA A 7 8.35 2.27 -25.05
CA ALA A 7 7.77 3.59 -24.84
C ALA A 7 6.60 3.56 -23.84
N ILE A 8 5.76 2.52 -23.91
CA ILE A 8 4.64 2.31 -22.99
C ILE A 8 5.14 1.91 -21.60
N ALA A 9 6.16 1.04 -21.53
CA ALA A 9 6.72 0.58 -20.27
C ALA A 9 7.29 1.72 -19.37
N GLY A 10 7.64 2.86 -19.98
CA GLY A 10 8.10 4.05 -19.25
C GLY A 10 6.99 4.87 -18.60
N GLN A 11 5.72 4.57 -18.86
CA GLN A 11 4.58 5.35 -18.37
C GLN A 11 4.08 4.91 -16.98
N GLY A 12 4.33 3.67 -16.56
CA GLY A 12 3.96 3.17 -15.24
C GLY A 12 3.91 1.65 -15.15
N SER A 13 3.78 1.13 -13.93
CA SER A 13 3.71 -0.31 -13.69
C SER A 13 2.44 -0.96 -14.24
N PHE A 14 1.33 -0.22 -14.24
CA PHE A 14 0.09 -0.68 -14.87
C PHE A 14 0.26 -0.84 -16.39
N ASP A 15 0.81 0.17 -17.05
CA ASP A 15 1.04 0.15 -18.50
C ASP A 15 2.03 -0.93 -18.91
N LEU A 16 3.06 -1.17 -18.09
CA LEU A 16 3.97 -2.28 -18.30
C LEU A 16 3.23 -3.63 -18.29
N GLY A 17 2.38 -3.88 -17.29
CA GLY A 17 1.69 -5.16 -17.11
C GLY A 17 0.58 -5.42 -18.13
N PHE A 18 -0.22 -4.40 -18.43
CA PHE A 18 -1.46 -4.56 -19.20
C PHE A 18 -1.37 -4.12 -20.67
N HIS A 19 -0.42 -3.25 -21.02
CA HIS A 19 -0.24 -2.76 -22.38
C HIS A 19 1.07 -3.26 -23.01
N ALA A 20 2.22 -3.09 -22.34
CA ALA A 20 3.50 -3.45 -22.92
C ALA A 20 3.72 -4.96 -23.00
N MET A 21 3.43 -5.71 -21.95
CA MET A 21 3.63 -7.17 -21.93
C MET A 21 2.80 -7.92 -22.96
N PRO A 22 1.51 -7.62 -23.18
CA PRO A 22 0.76 -8.25 -24.27
C PRO A 22 1.40 -8.06 -25.65
N LEU A 23 1.90 -6.87 -25.97
CA LEU A 23 2.57 -6.60 -27.25
C LEU A 23 3.85 -7.43 -27.44
N VAL A 24 4.57 -7.71 -26.37
CA VAL A 24 5.75 -8.58 -26.40
C VAL A 24 5.32 -10.03 -26.59
N LEU A 25 4.32 -10.47 -25.87
CA LEU A 25 3.82 -11.86 -25.93
C LEU A 25 3.19 -12.20 -27.27
N GLU A 26 2.54 -11.26 -27.97
CA GLU A 26 2.00 -11.45 -29.31
C GLU A 26 3.09 -11.82 -30.35
N GLN A 27 4.34 -11.40 -30.14
CA GLN A 27 5.46 -11.67 -31.03
C GLN A 27 6.16 -13.02 -30.77
N MET A 28 5.77 -13.71 -29.67
CA MET A 28 6.37 -14.99 -29.30
C MET A 28 5.59 -16.19 -29.87
N ALA A 29 6.31 -17.26 -30.23
CA ALA A 29 5.65 -18.52 -30.51
C ALA A 29 4.90 -19.03 -29.28
N GLY A 30 3.61 -19.30 -29.42
CA GLY A 30 2.72 -19.65 -28.25
C GLY A 30 2.27 -18.48 -27.40
N GLY A 31 2.43 -17.24 -27.86
CA GLY A 31 2.12 -16.01 -27.12
C GLY A 31 0.72 -15.97 -26.51
N ARG A 32 -0.29 -16.62 -27.13
CA ARG A 32 -1.65 -16.73 -26.56
C ARG A 32 -1.67 -17.50 -25.25
N ILE A 33 -0.92 -18.60 -25.16
CA ILE A 33 -0.84 -19.43 -23.95
C ILE A 33 -0.08 -18.67 -22.86
N PHE A 34 1.07 -18.10 -23.19
CA PHE A 34 1.85 -17.31 -22.26
C PHE A 34 1.09 -16.06 -21.80
N GLY A 35 0.34 -15.40 -22.69
CA GLY A 35 -0.54 -14.29 -22.33
C GLY A 35 -1.64 -14.67 -21.35
N ALA A 36 -2.32 -15.79 -21.61
CA ALA A 36 -3.33 -16.31 -20.66
C ALA A 36 -2.73 -16.62 -19.30
N MET A 37 -1.55 -17.25 -19.24
CA MET A 37 -0.83 -17.51 -17.99
C MET A 37 -0.42 -16.21 -17.27
N TRP A 38 0.05 -15.22 -18.02
CA TRP A 38 0.44 -13.91 -17.50
C TRP A 38 -0.75 -13.21 -16.78
N PHE A 39 -1.89 -13.11 -17.46
CA PHE A 39 -3.06 -12.49 -16.87
C PHE A 39 -3.65 -13.29 -15.70
N LEU A 40 -3.58 -14.62 -15.77
CA LEU A 40 -3.98 -15.48 -14.65
C LEU A 40 -3.09 -15.26 -13.43
N LEU A 41 -1.77 -15.13 -13.62
CA LEU A 41 -0.82 -14.79 -12.55
C LEU A 41 -1.12 -13.42 -11.96
N LEU A 42 -1.33 -12.39 -12.79
CA LEU A 42 -1.71 -11.05 -12.33
C LEU A 42 -3.01 -11.07 -11.54
N PHE A 43 -4.00 -11.82 -11.99
CA PHE A 43 -5.28 -11.97 -11.30
C PHE A 43 -5.10 -12.60 -9.91
N PHE A 44 -4.38 -13.70 -9.80
CA PHE A 44 -4.13 -14.33 -8.49
C PHE A 44 -3.26 -13.46 -7.59
N ALA A 45 -2.23 -12.82 -8.13
CA ALA A 45 -1.41 -11.88 -7.36
C ALA A 45 -2.25 -10.71 -6.84
N GLY A 46 -3.13 -10.14 -7.67
CA GLY A 46 -4.04 -9.08 -7.29
C GLY A 46 -5.00 -9.48 -6.19
N ILE A 47 -5.67 -10.64 -6.31
CA ILE A 47 -6.60 -11.13 -5.29
C ILE A 47 -5.88 -11.38 -3.96
N THR A 48 -4.76 -12.11 -3.97
CA THR A 48 -4.05 -12.47 -2.74
C THR A 48 -3.54 -11.22 -2.02
N SER A 49 -3.00 -10.25 -2.75
CA SER A 49 -2.56 -8.97 -2.19
C SER A 49 -3.74 -8.16 -1.64
N SER A 50 -4.85 -8.08 -2.38
CA SER A 50 -6.05 -7.35 -1.94
C SER A 50 -6.62 -7.93 -0.64
N VAL A 51 -6.71 -9.26 -0.54
CA VAL A 51 -7.17 -9.93 0.69
C VAL A 51 -6.24 -9.63 1.86
N ALA A 52 -4.92 -9.65 1.64
CA ALA A 52 -3.95 -9.33 2.69
C ALA A 52 -4.08 -7.88 3.18
N LEU A 53 -4.21 -6.92 2.26
CA LEU A 53 -4.38 -5.50 2.57
C LEU A 53 -5.70 -5.17 3.28
N MET A 54 -6.75 -5.98 3.10
CA MET A 54 -8.03 -5.79 3.81
C MET A 54 -7.98 -6.25 5.27
N GLN A 55 -7.08 -7.15 5.64
CA GLN A 55 -7.06 -7.75 6.98
C GLN A 55 -6.96 -6.76 8.13
N PRO A 56 -6.09 -5.72 8.11
CA PRO A 56 -6.02 -4.74 9.19
C PRO A 56 -7.35 -3.99 9.40
N THR A 57 -8.01 -3.60 8.32
CA THR A 57 -9.32 -2.90 8.38
C THR A 57 -10.41 -3.81 8.94
N ILE A 58 -10.46 -5.07 8.49
CA ILE A 58 -11.41 -6.06 9.02
C ILE A 58 -11.15 -6.33 10.50
N ALA A 59 -9.88 -6.46 10.91
CA ALA A 59 -9.52 -6.64 12.31
C ALA A 59 -9.96 -5.44 13.18
N MET A 60 -9.68 -4.21 12.73
CA MET A 60 -10.11 -2.99 13.41
C MET A 60 -11.63 -2.93 13.57
N LEU A 61 -12.40 -3.22 12.51
CA LEU A 61 -13.86 -3.21 12.56
C LEU A 61 -14.42 -4.25 13.55
N ARG A 62 -13.78 -5.40 13.63
CA ARG A 62 -14.18 -6.46 14.57
C ARG A 62 -13.81 -6.14 16.02
N GLU A 63 -12.60 -5.62 16.25
CA GLU A 63 -12.09 -5.39 17.60
C GLU A 63 -12.62 -4.11 18.23
N ASP A 64 -12.74 -3.05 17.44
CA ASP A 64 -13.09 -1.72 17.94
C ASP A 64 -14.59 -1.42 17.85
N PHE A 65 -15.30 -2.06 16.90
CA PHE A 65 -16.74 -1.84 16.68
C PHE A 65 -17.61 -3.08 16.97
N ASP A 66 -17.01 -4.17 17.48
CA ASP A 66 -17.70 -5.43 17.81
C ASP A 66 -18.51 -6.02 16.63
N LEU A 67 -18.06 -5.77 15.39
CA LEU A 67 -18.73 -6.32 14.21
C LEU A 67 -18.44 -7.80 14.05
N THR A 68 -19.43 -8.55 13.55
CA THR A 68 -19.21 -9.93 13.14
C THR A 68 -18.22 -9.97 11.96
N ARG A 69 -17.53 -11.10 11.75
CA ARG A 69 -16.59 -11.24 10.64
C ARG A 69 -17.24 -10.92 9.28
N ASN A 70 -18.43 -11.43 9.05
CA ASN A 70 -19.15 -11.23 7.79
C ASN A 70 -19.53 -9.76 7.57
N SER A 71 -20.03 -9.08 8.62
CA SER A 71 -20.34 -7.66 8.53
C SER A 71 -19.10 -6.80 8.30
N ALA A 72 -17.98 -7.10 8.96
CA ALA A 72 -16.73 -6.38 8.77
C ALA A 72 -16.19 -6.57 7.33
N VAL A 73 -16.26 -7.79 6.80
CA VAL A 73 -15.88 -8.08 5.40
C VAL A 73 -16.77 -7.34 4.41
N LEU A 74 -18.10 -7.37 4.60
CA LEU A 74 -19.04 -6.68 3.72
C LEU A 74 -18.84 -5.16 3.72
N VAL A 75 -18.64 -4.56 4.89
CA VAL A 75 -18.35 -3.11 5.00
C VAL A 75 -17.06 -2.77 4.29
N THR A 76 -15.98 -3.54 4.53
CA THR A 76 -14.68 -3.30 3.89
C THR A 76 -14.77 -3.48 2.37
N ALA A 77 -15.40 -4.54 1.90
CA ALA A 77 -15.59 -4.80 0.48
C ALA A 77 -16.46 -3.73 -0.20
N GLY A 78 -17.52 -3.28 0.48
CA GLY A 78 -18.38 -2.20 -0.02
C GLY A 78 -17.63 -0.88 -0.15
N LEU A 79 -16.82 -0.51 0.84
CA LEU A 79 -15.97 0.69 0.78
C LEU A 79 -14.96 0.61 -0.36
N LEU A 80 -14.29 -0.54 -0.50
CA LEU A 80 -13.33 -0.75 -1.60
C LEU A 80 -14.01 -0.69 -2.96
N PHE A 81 -15.19 -1.30 -3.10
CA PHE A 81 -15.97 -1.24 -4.33
C PHE A 81 -16.33 0.21 -4.69
N LEU A 82 -16.79 1.01 -3.72
CA LEU A 82 -17.09 2.42 -3.94
C LEU A 82 -15.84 3.23 -4.34
N CYS A 83 -14.70 2.98 -3.69
CA CYS A 83 -13.45 3.68 -4.01
C CYS A 83 -12.84 3.21 -5.34
N ALA A 84 -13.10 1.98 -5.78
CA ALA A 84 -12.60 1.46 -7.05
C ALA A 84 -13.36 2.02 -8.27
N ASN A 85 -14.64 2.39 -8.11
CA ASN A 85 -15.43 2.91 -9.24
C ASN A 85 -14.81 4.16 -9.91
N PRO A 86 -14.43 5.22 -9.18
CA PRO A 86 -13.78 6.37 -9.78
C PRO A 86 -12.49 6.02 -10.54
N VAL A 87 -11.73 5.03 -10.04
CA VAL A 87 -10.50 4.56 -10.70
C VAL A 87 -10.81 3.98 -12.08
N VAL A 88 -11.85 3.14 -12.17
CA VAL A 88 -12.26 2.53 -13.45
C VAL A 88 -12.82 3.57 -14.42
N PHE A 89 -13.67 4.47 -13.94
CA PHE A 89 -14.31 5.49 -14.81
C PHE A 89 -13.33 6.55 -15.31
N PHE A 90 -12.30 6.89 -14.53
CA PHE A 90 -11.34 7.95 -14.85
C PHE A 90 -9.93 7.42 -15.14
N LEU A 91 -9.80 6.14 -15.51
CA LEU A 91 -8.52 5.49 -15.76
C LEU A 91 -7.65 6.25 -16.76
N GLY A 92 -8.24 6.74 -17.86
CA GLY A 92 -7.54 7.47 -18.92
C GLY A 92 -7.15 8.92 -18.59
N HIS A 93 -7.50 9.43 -17.39
CA HIS A 93 -7.28 10.82 -16.96
C HIS A 93 -6.26 10.98 -15.83
N GLY A 94 -5.35 10.01 -15.68
CA GLY A 94 -4.30 10.04 -14.65
C GLY A 94 -4.80 9.81 -13.20
N PHE A 95 -6.07 9.42 -13.02
CA PHE A 95 -6.66 9.18 -11.70
C PHE A 95 -5.94 8.05 -10.96
N MET A 96 -5.68 6.93 -11.67
CA MET A 96 -4.95 5.78 -11.12
C MET A 96 -3.50 6.14 -10.79
N ASP A 97 -2.84 6.90 -11.66
CA ASP A 97 -1.44 7.29 -11.47
C ASP A 97 -1.25 8.11 -10.19
N GLN A 98 -2.23 8.98 -9.88
CA GLN A 98 -2.23 9.74 -8.63
C GLN A 98 -2.38 8.85 -7.39
N LEU A 99 -3.25 7.85 -7.44
CA LEU A 99 -3.41 6.90 -6.33
C LEU A 99 -2.14 6.06 -6.16
N ASP A 100 -1.54 5.60 -7.25
CA ASP A 100 -0.28 4.83 -7.23
C ASP A 100 0.88 5.68 -6.71
N PHE A 101 0.99 6.94 -7.15
CA PHE A 101 2.03 7.85 -6.66
C PHE A 101 1.91 8.08 -5.15
N TRP A 102 0.73 8.53 -4.68
CA TRP A 102 0.56 8.93 -3.29
C TRP A 102 0.43 7.76 -2.32
N ALA A 103 -0.30 6.71 -2.66
CA ALA A 103 -0.49 5.56 -1.79
C ALA A 103 0.54 4.46 -2.04
N GLY A 104 0.77 4.10 -3.30
CA GLY A 104 1.66 3.02 -3.70
C GLY A 104 3.14 3.38 -3.55
N SER A 105 3.57 4.53 -4.07
CA SER A 105 4.99 4.91 -4.08
C SER A 105 5.38 5.70 -2.84
N PHE A 106 4.87 6.92 -2.68
CA PHE A 106 5.24 7.81 -1.56
C PHE A 106 4.75 7.28 -0.22
N GLY A 107 3.48 6.88 -0.14
CA GLY A 107 2.86 6.39 1.09
C GLY A 107 3.54 5.13 1.60
N LEU A 108 3.79 4.15 0.73
CA LEU A 108 4.46 2.91 1.10
C LEU A 108 5.88 3.16 1.62
N LEU A 109 6.65 4.03 0.95
CA LEU A 109 8.01 4.39 1.36
C LEU A 109 8.00 5.12 2.71
N LEU A 110 7.06 6.06 2.91
CA LEU A 110 6.89 6.80 4.15
C LEU A 110 6.49 5.88 5.32
N PHE A 111 5.50 5.00 5.11
CA PHE A 111 5.09 4.06 6.14
C PHE A 111 6.19 3.06 6.50
N GLY A 112 6.90 2.51 5.52
CA GLY A 112 8.04 1.63 5.78
C GLY A 112 9.14 2.33 6.58
N PHE A 113 9.43 3.60 6.29
CA PHE A 113 10.35 4.40 7.09
C PHE A 113 9.85 4.60 8.53
N LEU A 114 8.58 4.98 8.70
CA LEU A 114 7.99 5.18 10.03
C LEU A 114 7.97 3.88 10.86
N GLU A 115 7.65 2.75 10.26
CA GLU A 115 7.68 1.43 10.93
C GLU A 115 9.06 1.09 11.44
N ILE A 116 10.10 1.30 10.60
CA ILE A 116 11.50 1.06 11.00
C ILE A 116 11.90 1.99 12.15
N VAL A 117 11.56 3.28 12.07
CA VAL A 117 11.86 4.26 13.12
C VAL A 117 11.16 3.89 14.43
N VAL A 118 9.87 3.57 14.37
CA VAL A 118 9.08 3.15 15.54
C VAL A 118 9.67 1.90 16.16
N PHE A 119 9.99 0.88 15.36
CA PHE A 119 10.56 -0.36 15.85
C PHE A 119 11.97 -0.17 16.46
N ALA A 120 12.86 0.51 15.73
CA ALA A 120 14.27 0.62 16.11
C ALA A 120 14.49 1.60 17.27
N TRP A 121 13.79 2.75 17.28
CA TRP A 121 14.06 3.86 18.18
C TRP A 121 12.98 4.07 19.25
N VAL A 122 11.70 3.99 18.91
CA VAL A 122 10.60 4.23 19.86
C VAL A 122 10.34 2.99 20.72
N PHE A 123 10.11 1.84 20.12
CA PHE A 123 9.95 0.56 20.85
C PHE A 123 11.27 0.15 21.53
N GLY A 124 12.36 0.45 20.87
CA GLY A 124 13.73 0.23 21.36
C GLY A 124 14.30 -1.12 20.96
N MET A 125 15.49 -1.04 20.33
CA MET A 125 16.16 -2.23 19.76
C MET A 125 16.45 -3.33 20.77
N THR A 126 16.61 -3.00 22.06
CA THR A 126 16.86 -4.04 23.08
C THR A 126 15.64 -4.95 23.28
N ARG A 127 14.45 -4.34 23.36
CA ARG A 127 13.19 -5.11 23.46
C ARG A 127 12.87 -5.81 22.14
N GLY A 128 12.98 -5.10 21.01
CA GLY A 128 12.75 -5.67 19.68
C GLY A 128 13.66 -6.87 19.41
N TRP A 129 14.93 -6.80 19.79
CA TRP A 129 15.87 -7.89 19.60
C TRP A 129 15.49 -9.12 20.44
N SER A 130 15.06 -8.93 21.70
CA SER A 130 14.61 -10.04 22.55
C SER A 130 13.38 -10.73 21.96
N GLU A 131 12.45 -9.98 21.40
CA GLU A 131 11.26 -10.54 20.74
C GLU A 131 11.60 -11.32 19.46
N ILE A 132 12.46 -10.76 18.59
CA ILE A 132 12.88 -11.43 17.35
C ILE A 132 13.64 -12.74 17.64
N THR A 133 14.46 -12.75 18.70
CA THR A 133 15.29 -13.92 19.04
C THR A 133 14.58 -14.91 19.96
N HIS A 134 13.43 -14.54 20.53
CA HIS A 134 12.67 -15.41 21.42
C HIS A 134 12.13 -16.62 20.65
N GLY A 135 12.55 -17.83 21.06
CA GLY A 135 12.15 -19.08 20.41
C GLY A 135 12.79 -19.34 19.03
N ALA A 136 13.72 -18.50 18.58
CA ALA A 136 14.40 -18.69 17.31
C ALA A 136 15.31 -19.91 17.32
N ARG A 137 15.13 -20.83 16.37
CA ARG A 137 16.01 -22.01 16.20
C ARG A 137 17.38 -21.64 15.64
N LEU A 138 17.48 -20.56 14.88
CA LEU A 138 18.72 -20.06 14.29
C LEU A 138 19.26 -18.91 15.12
N ARG A 139 20.58 -18.93 15.39
CA ARG A 139 21.26 -17.81 16.06
C ARG A 139 21.48 -16.67 15.07
N ILE A 140 20.77 -15.57 15.26
CA ILE A 140 20.93 -14.38 14.42
C ILE A 140 22.20 -13.63 14.88
N PRO A 141 23.16 -13.34 13.97
CA PRO A 141 24.35 -12.59 14.30
C PRO A 141 24.04 -11.19 14.85
N ARG A 142 24.80 -10.73 15.84
CA ARG A 142 24.58 -9.42 16.49
C ARG A 142 24.73 -8.22 15.54
N ILE A 143 25.38 -8.40 14.40
CA ILE A 143 25.52 -7.36 13.37
C ILE A 143 24.15 -6.88 12.87
N PHE A 144 23.16 -7.77 12.77
CA PHE A 144 21.80 -7.40 12.33
C PHE A 144 21.13 -6.43 13.30
N ARG A 145 21.47 -6.47 14.59
CA ARG A 145 20.97 -5.48 15.55
C ARG A 145 21.44 -4.07 15.20
N PHE A 146 22.71 -3.92 14.84
CA PHE A 146 23.27 -2.64 14.40
C PHE A 146 22.63 -2.17 13.07
N VAL A 147 22.48 -3.09 12.12
CA VAL A 147 21.87 -2.82 10.82
C VAL A 147 20.42 -2.34 11.00
N ILE A 148 19.61 -3.03 11.77
CA ILE A 148 18.20 -2.65 12.00
C ILE A 148 18.10 -1.33 12.76
N GLN A 149 18.99 -1.08 13.73
CA GLN A 149 18.93 0.10 14.57
C GLN A 149 19.40 1.39 13.88
N TRP A 150 20.39 1.30 12.99
CA TRP A 150 21.03 2.48 12.40
C TRP A 150 21.03 2.48 10.87
N VAL A 151 21.45 1.38 10.24
CA VAL A 151 21.61 1.36 8.78
C VAL A 151 20.27 1.45 8.08
N MET A 152 19.27 0.69 8.53
CA MET A 152 17.94 0.70 7.90
C MET A 152 17.20 2.04 8.06
N PRO A 153 17.07 2.64 9.26
CA PRO A 153 16.41 3.94 9.38
C PRO A 153 17.11 5.06 8.62
N LEU A 154 18.45 5.12 8.69
CA LEU A 154 19.21 6.14 7.97
C LEU A 154 19.17 5.93 6.46
N GLY A 155 19.32 4.68 5.99
CA GLY A 155 19.23 4.34 4.59
C GLY A 155 17.84 4.63 3.98
N MET A 156 16.77 4.18 4.66
CA MET A 156 15.40 4.48 4.23
C MET A 156 15.09 5.97 4.28
N GLY A 157 15.57 6.68 5.29
CA GLY A 157 15.44 8.14 5.38
C GLY A 157 16.16 8.86 4.24
N ALA A 158 17.38 8.46 3.89
CA ALA A 158 18.12 9.00 2.76
C ALA A 158 17.41 8.74 1.43
N ILE A 159 16.89 7.52 1.23
CA ILE A 159 16.10 7.18 0.04
C ILE A 159 14.84 8.02 -0.03
N LEU A 160 14.08 8.13 1.08
CA LEU A 160 12.86 8.92 1.15
C LEU A 160 13.12 10.40 0.83
N LEU A 161 14.15 10.98 1.40
CA LEU A 161 14.53 12.38 1.15
C LEU A 161 14.97 12.59 -0.30
N SER A 162 15.85 11.73 -0.82
CA SER A 162 16.33 11.82 -2.20
C SER A 162 15.19 11.67 -3.20
N TRP A 163 14.35 10.66 -3.01
CA TRP A 163 13.19 10.40 -3.87
C TRP A 163 12.18 11.55 -3.81
N SER A 164 11.89 12.07 -2.62
CA SER A 164 10.97 13.20 -2.44
C SER A 164 11.49 14.48 -3.08
N ALA A 165 12.77 14.77 -2.99
CA ALA A 165 13.37 15.95 -3.60
C ALA A 165 13.23 15.96 -5.13
N THR A 166 13.26 14.79 -5.76
CA THR A 166 13.18 14.66 -7.24
C THR A 166 11.76 14.52 -7.75
N ASN A 167 10.85 13.88 -7.00
CA ASN A 167 9.53 13.48 -7.51
C ASN A 167 8.38 14.28 -6.89
N LEU A 168 8.52 14.74 -5.64
CA LEU A 168 7.39 15.34 -4.92
C LEU A 168 7.03 16.73 -5.44
N LEU A 169 8.01 17.58 -5.74
CA LEU A 169 7.78 18.96 -6.20
C LEU A 169 7.04 19.01 -7.54
N PRO A 170 7.48 18.30 -8.61
CA PRO A 170 6.77 18.28 -9.89
C PRO A 170 5.35 17.72 -9.76
N GLU A 171 5.15 16.78 -8.85
CA GLU A 171 3.85 16.18 -8.62
C GLU A 171 2.89 17.13 -7.89
N LEU A 172 3.39 17.88 -6.91
CA LEU A 172 2.58 18.87 -6.18
C LEU A 172 2.13 20.03 -7.08
N THR A 173 3.00 20.50 -7.97
CA THR A 173 2.72 21.64 -8.87
C THR A 173 1.85 21.28 -10.06
N LEU A 174 1.57 19.97 -10.29
CA LEU A 174 0.80 19.48 -11.45
C LEU A 174 1.40 19.90 -12.81
N GLU A 175 2.71 20.16 -12.87
CA GLU A 175 3.39 20.62 -14.08
C GLU A 175 3.28 19.65 -15.25
N LYS A 176 3.21 18.36 -14.93
CA LYS A 176 3.14 17.28 -15.93
C LYS A 176 1.71 16.91 -16.34
N VAL A 177 0.69 17.52 -15.71
CA VAL A 177 -0.72 17.18 -15.92
C VAL A 177 -1.35 18.15 -16.91
N ALA A 178 -1.96 17.62 -17.99
CA ALA A 178 -2.72 18.41 -18.94
C ALA A 178 -3.85 19.16 -18.21
N GLU A 179 -4.19 20.38 -18.66
CA GLU A 179 -5.23 21.19 -18.01
C GLU A 179 -6.59 20.50 -17.97
N ALA A 180 -6.92 19.73 -19.01
CA ALA A 180 -8.15 18.96 -19.11
C ALA A 180 -8.25 17.85 -18.05
N ASP A 181 -7.11 17.28 -17.60
CA ASP A 181 -7.06 16.17 -16.67
C ASP A 181 -6.90 16.62 -15.20
N ARG A 182 -6.59 17.89 -14.95
CA ARG A 182 -6.42 18.45 -13.60
C ARG A 182 -7.60 18.17 -12.64
N PRO A 183 -8.88 18.30 -13.05
CA PRO A 183 -9.99 18.03 -12.15
C PRO A 183 -10.04 16.56 -11.70
N TYR A 184 -9.68 15.62 -12.56
CA TYR A 184 -9.63 14.19 -12.23
C TYR A 184 -8.47 13.86 -11.25
N VAL A 185 -7.33 14.46 -11.48
CA VAL A 185 -6.16 14.35 -10.60
C VAL A 185 -6.45 14.94 -9.21
N LEU A 186 -7.08 16.11 -9.15
CA LEU A 186 -7.53 16.70 -7.88
C LEU A 186 -8.60 15.83 -7.21
N GLY A 187 -9.51 15.24 -7.99
CA GLY A 187 -10.51 14.28 -7.49
C GLY A 187 -9.86 13.06 -6.84
N ALA A 188 -8.80 12.50 -7.44
CA ALA A 188 -8.04 11.39 -6.86
C ALA A 188 -7.38 11.78 -5.52
N ARG A 189 -6.77 12.97 -5.44
CA ARG A 189 -6.18 13.48 -4.19
C ARG A 189 -7.22 13.70 -3.10
N LEU A 190 -8.37 14.25 -3.45
CA LEU A 190 -9.49 14.43 -2.53
C LEU A 190 -10.03 13.08 -2.03
N LEU A 191 -10.14 12.09 -2.90
CA LEU A 191 -10.53 10.73 -2.50
C LEU A 191 -9.54 10.14 -1.47
N LEU A 192 -8.23 10.27 -1.71
CA LEU A 192 -7.21 9.81 -0.76
C LEU A 192 -7.32 10.51 0.59
N VAL A 193 -7.46 11.83 0.60
CA VAL A 193 -7.64 12.61 1.83
C VAL A 193 -8.92 12.19 2.55
N ALA A 194 -10.02 12.01 1.82
CA ALA A 194 -11.28 11.56 2.40
C ALA A 194 -11.15 10.17 3.04
N VAL A 195 -10.49 9.21 2.38
CA VAL A 195 -10.22 7.87 2.91
C VAL A 195 -9.36 7.95 4.17
N LEU A 196 -8.29 8.75 4.16
CA LEU A 196 -7.42 8.94 5.33
C LEU A 196 -8.17 9.58 6.52
N VAL A 197 -8.99 10.59 6.26
CA VAL A 197 -9.81 11.23 7.29
C VAL A 197 -10.86 10.24 7.83
N CYS A 198 -11.55 9.51 6.97
CA CYS A 198 -12.50 8.47 7.40
C CYS A 198 -11.82 7.40 8.27
N TYR A 199 -10.64 6.94 7.85
CA TYR A 199 -9.87 5.95 8.60
C TYR A 199 -9.42 6.51 9.96
N TRP A 200 -8.92 7.75 10.00
CA TRP A 200 -8.52 8.42 11.24
C TRP A 200 -9.71 8.61 12.21
N VAL A 201 -10.87 9.02 11.70
CA VAL A 201 -12.09 9.14 12.50
C VAL A 201 -12.52 7.78 13.04
N ALA A 202 -12.48 6.73 12.20
CA ALA A 202 -12.80 5.36 12.62
C ALA A 202 -11.86 4.88 13.73
N VAL A 203 -10.53 5.06 13.58
CA VAL A 203 -9.56 4.70 14.62
C VAL A 203 -9.80 5.46 15.92
N ARG A 204 -10.06 6.77 15.85
CA ARG A 204 -10.40 7.57 17.05
C ARG A 204 -11.72 7.13 17.71
N ALA A 205 -12.73 6.84 16.93
CA ALA A 205 -14.00 6.34 17.45
C ALA A 205 -13.85 4.98 18.11
N GLY A 206 -13.07 4.07 17.49
CA GLY A 206 -12.74 2.75 18.01
C GLY A 206 -11.93 2.82 19.30
N SER A 207 -10.89 3.65 19.34
CA SER A 207 -10.02 3.79 20.53
C SER A 207 -10.78 4.27 21.77
N ARG A 208 -11.82 5.09 21.60
CA ARG A 208 -12.70 5.53 22.72
C ARG A 208 -13.58 4.40 23.27
N ARG A 209 -13.81 3.33 22.51
CA ARG A 209 -14.63 2.18 22.92
C ARG A 209 -13.81 1.09 23.62
N ARG A 210 -12.50 0.98 23.34
CA ARG A 210 -11.58 -0.04 23.93
C ARG A 210 -11.51 -0.08 25.46
N PRO A 211 -11.56 1.01 26.24
CA PRO A 211 -11.39 0.95 27.69
C PRO A 211 -12.42 0.06 28.41
N ARG A 212 -13.61 -0.11 27.83
CA ARG A 212 -14.70 -0.89 28.47
C ARG A 212 -14.61 -2.40 28.24
N ALA A 213 -14.08 -2.84 27.09
CA ALA A 213 -13.99 -4.25 26.72
C ALA A 213 -12.76 -4.94 27.37
N TRP A 214 -11.62 -4.24 27.45
CA TRP A 214 -10.38 -4.79 28.00
C TRP A 214 -10.47 -5.08 29.51
N HIS A 215 -11.11 -4.21 30.28
CA HIS A 215 -11.36 -4.40 31.72
C HIS A 215 -12.37 -5.54 32.01
N ARG A 216 -13.31 -5.83 31.12
CA ARG A 216 -14.24 -6.96 31.27
C ARG A 216 -13.55 -8.31 31.10
N ARG A 217 -12.63 -8.46 30.15
CA ARG A 217 -11.91 -9.73 29.92
C ARG A 217 -10.94 -10.07 31.07
N ARG A 218 -10.35 -9.09 31.76
CA ARG A 218 -9.48 -9.35 32.91
C ARG A 218 -10.23 -9.65 34.21
N ARG A 219 -11.51 -9.34 34.32
CA ARG A 219 -12.32 -9.67 35.52
C ARG A 219 -13.04 -11.00 35.41
N GLY A 220 -13.02 -11.66 34.28
CA GLY A 220 -13.64 -12.96 34.02
C GLY A 220 -12.64 -14.13 33.82
N ALA A 221 -11.35 -13.90 34.08
CA ALA A 221 -10.29 -14.90 34.16
C ALA A 221 -9.66 -14.85 35.55
#